data_b43ce5ef1feca3ae634d4bd0e40925a2
#
_entry.id   b43ce5ef1feca3ae634d4bd0e40925a2
#
_cell.length_a   1.000
_cell.length_b   1.000
_cell.length_c   1.000
_cell.angle_alpha   90.00
_cell.angle_beta   90.00
_cell.angle_gamma   90.00
#
_symmetry.space_group_name_H-M   'P 1'
#
loop_
_entity.id
_entity.type
_entity.pdbx_description
1 polymer ?
#
loop_
_entity_poly.entity_id
_entity_poly.type
_entity_poly.pdbx_seq_one_letter_code
_entity_poly.pdbx_strand_id
1 'polypeptide(L)'
;TEPYRFYFEAGESTVTLIATSEPMLLTALSLTAPEKMPDYAAYAAAQPQENSVPADFALVLEGESSTLRSSPSLYARYDRSSPATSPCDVRRTVLNYIGGDAWRDAGQWIEWDFDVPESGWYNITIKGRQTYNRGSVSSRILYLDGKIPFSGMENVSFPYTTAWEMNTLSDDSGTPYRFYLSAGHHTLRLEATLGDMGQILSDMEESIYRLNQMYRRVLVLTGVNPDRYRDYHLEQVYPEVIEAMAQESRLLYKLVDETVAITGQKSDRIAVAQTLAVQLESFVEDPAKITEAFTNFKDNITSLGTSMQNMRQVKLDIDLIAITADSVTVPQPSENFLDRALHELKSCVTSYFVDYNALG
;
A
#
# COMPACT_ATOMS: atom_id res chain seq x y z
N THR A 1 16.51 4.65 -4.21
CA THR A 1 15.99 3.49 -4.97
C THR A 1 16.42 2.24 -4.24
N GLU A 2 15.46 1.47 -3.74
CA GLU A 2 15.77 0.16 -3.16
C GLU A 2 16.38 -0.76 -4.23
N PRO A 3 17.40 -1.56 -3.87
CA PRO A 3 17.93 -2.57 -4.75
C PRO A 3 16.88 -3.66 -5.01
N TYR A 4 16.83 -4.17 -6.23
CA TYR A 4 15.97 -5.30 -6.57
C TYR A 4 16.42 -6.54 -5.79
N ARG A 5 15.48 -7.30 -5.22
CA ARG A 5 15.76 -8.55 -4.50
C ARG A 5 15.50 -9.73 -5.43
N PHE A 6 16.49 -10.62 -5.53
CA PHE A 6 16.39 -11.85 -6.30
C PHE A 6 16.76 -13.03 -5.41
N TYR A 7 16.01 -14.10 -5.50
CA TYR A 7 16.35 -15.35 -4.85
C TYR A 7 17.27 -16.17 -5.75
N PHE A 8 18.40 -16.61 -5.22
CA PHE A 8 19.31 -17.54 -5.87
C PHE A 8 19.41 -18.80 -5.02
N GLU A 9 19.22 -19.97 -5.65
CA GLU A 9 19.55 -21.22 -5.00
C GLU A 9 21.06 -21.35 -4.82
N ALA A 10 21.47 -22.17 -3.83
CA ALA A 10 22.89 -22.43 -3.62
C ALA A 10 23.49 -23.14 -4.83
N GLY A 11 24.53 -22.58 -5.42
CA GLY A 11 25.18 -23.12 -6.60
C GLY A 11 25.58 -22.05 -7.60
N GLU A 12 25.72 -22.45 -8.85
CA GLU A 12 26.06 -21.57 -9.95
C GLU A 12 24.76 -20.97 -10.54
N SER A 13 24.71 -19.64 -10.60
CA SER A 13 23.57 -18.90 -11.16
C SER A 13 24.06 -17.94 -12.24
N THR A 14 23.27 -17.75 -13.29
CA THR A 14 23.57 -16.84 -14.39
C THR A 14 22.61 -15.67 -14.39
N VAL A 15 23.14 -14.44 -14.39
CA VAL A 15 22.36 -13.22 -14.56
C VAL A 15 22.55 -12.68 -15.96
N THR A 16 21.48 -12.59 -16.73
CA THR A 16 21.49 -12.06 -18.10
C THR A 16 20.78 -10.69 -18.12
N LEU A 17 21.49 -9.68 -18.62
CA LEU A 17 20.94 -8.33 -18.82
C LEU A 17 20.72 -8.10 -20.31
N ILE A 18 19.48 -7.76 -20.68
CA ILE A 18 19.10 -7.50 -22.07
C ILE A 18 18.60 -6.05 -22.17
N ALA A 19 19.29 -5.24 -22.99
CA ALA A 19 18.82 -3.91 -23.35
C ALA A 19 17.73 -4.02 -24.41
N THR A 20 16.51 -3.60 -24.11
CA THR A 20 15.34 -3.76 -25.00
C THR A 20 14.93 -2.47 -25.72
N SER A 21 15.34 -1.29 -25.22
CA SER A 21 14.85 0.00 -25.74
C SER A 21 15.97 0.95 -26.17
N GLU A 22 16.88 1.29 -25.30
CA GLU A 22 17.91 2.30 -25.55
C GLU A 22 19.30 1.76 -25.22
N PRO A 23 20.36 2.26 -25.89
CA PRO A 23 21.72 1.89 -25.55
C PRO A 23 22.04 2.36 -24.14
N MET A 24 22.53 1.43 -23.30
CA MET A 24 22.85 1.66 -21.91
C MET A 24 24.32 1.35 -21.65
N LEU A 25 24.98 2.20 -20.89
CA LEU A 25 26.32 1.94 -20.36
C LEU A 25 26.22 1.43 -18.93
N LEU A 26 26.58 0.17 -18.70
CA LEU A 26 26.70 -0.41 -17.37
C LEU A 26 28.14 -0.30 -16.90
N THR A 27 28.35 0.36 -15.77
CA THR A 27 29.68 0.52 -15.17
C THR A 27 29.96 -0.54 -14.11
N ALA A 28 28.92 -1.02 -13.42
CA ALA A 28 29.04 -2.06 -12.41
C ALA A 28 27.70 -2.77 -12.20
N LEU A 29 27.77 -4.04 -11.83
CA LEU A 29 26.68 -4.81 -11.24
C LEU A 29 27.15 -5.27 -9.86
N SER A 30 26.44 -4.88 -8.80
CA SER A 30 26.75 -5.29 -7.44
C SER A 30 25.64 -6.21 -6.91
N LEU A 31 26.03 -7.38 -6.42
CA LEU A 31 25.15 -8.31 -5.74
C LEU A 31 25.57 -8.34 -4.27
N THR A 32 24.67 -7.92 -3.41
CA THR A 32 24.90 -7.90 -1.96
C THR A 32 23.84 -8.75 -1.27
N ALA A 33 24.24 -9.52 -0.26
CA ALA A 33 23.26 -10.17 0.59
C ALA A 33 22.41 -9.10 1.30
N PRO A 34 21.07 -9.24 1.34
CA PRO A 34 20.25 -8.32 2.10
C PRO A 34 20.65 -8.39 3.59
N GLU A 35 20.69 -7.23 4.24
CA GLU A 35 20.91 -7.18 5.68
C GLU A 35 19.74 -7.90 6.37
N LYS A 36 20.07 -8.86 7.23
CA LYS A 36 19.04 -9.61 7.96
C LYS A 36 18.56 -8.73 9.12
N MET A 37 17.37 -8.16 8.97
CA MET A 37 16.73 -7.41 10.06
C MET A 37 16.49 -8.32 11.26
N PRO A 38 16.74 -7.82 12.49
CA PRO A 38 16.36 -8.55 13.69
C PRO A 38 14.84 -8.69 13.77
N ASP A 39 14.34 -9.74 14.36
CA ASP A 39 12.96 -9.79 14.80
C ASP A 39 12.75 -8.92 16.06
N TYR A 40 11.51 -8.74 16.49
CA TYR A 40 11.21 -7.91 17.66
C TYR A 40 11.86 -8.43 18.94
N ALA A 41 11.93 -9.75 19.12
CA ALA A 41 12.54 -10.35 20.33
C ALA A 41 14.05 -10.06 20.41
N ALA A 42 14.74 -10.20 19.28
CA ALA A 42 16.16 -9.85 19.18
C ALA A 42 16.40 -8.35 19.35
N TYR A 43 15.53 -7.50 18.75
CA TYR A 43 15.58 -6.06 18.97
C TYR A 43 15.41 -5.71 20.44
N ALA A 44 14.35 -6.22 21.09
CA ALA A 44 14.08 -5.93 22.51
C ALA A 44 15.17 -6.42 23.45
N ALA A 45 15.76 -7.58 23.17
CA ALA A 45 16.87 -8.12 23.97
C ALA A 45 18.17 -7.31 23.84
N ALA A 46 18.37 -6.64 22.70
CA ALA A 46 19.54 -5.81 22.45
C ALA A 46 19.47 -4.42 23.09
N GLN A 47 18.26 -3.96 23.52
CA GLN A 47 18.06 -2.65 24.10
C GLN A 47 18.27 -2.66 25.62
N PRO A 48 18.61 -1.49 26.23
CA PRO A 48 18.64 -1.33 27.68
C PRO A 48 17.27 -1.69 28.30
N GLN A 49 17.31 -2.36 29.47
CA GLN A 49 16.07 -2.74 30.18
C GLN A 49 15.57 -1.67 31.14
N GLU A 50 16.34 -0.60 31.30
CA GLU A 50 15.97 0.55 32.11
C GLU A 50 14.81 1.30 31.46
N ASN A 51 13.85 1.72 32.26
CA ASN A 51 12.71 2.50 31.83
C ASN A 51 12.43 3.62 32.83
N SER A 52 12.80 4.84 32.45
CA SER A 52 12.59 6.06 33.28
C SER A 52 11.39 6.87 32.80
N VAL A 53 10.62 6.37 31.85
CA VAL A 53 9.47 7.07 31.26
C VAL A 53 8.39 7.32 32.30
N PRO A 54 7.94 8.59 32.51
CA PRO A 54 6.80 8.88 33.37
C PRO A 54 5.55 8.12 32.92
N ALA A 55 4.81 7.56 33.88
CA ALA A 55 3.65 6.70 33.59
C ALA A 55 2.52 7.41 32.82
N ASP A 56 2.46 8.72 32.88
CA ASP A 56 1.47 9.57 32.21
C ASP A 56 2.00 10.25 30.96
N PHE A 57 3.21 9.87 30.50
CA PHE A 57 3.83 10.51 29.34
C PHE A 57 3.03 10.24 28.08
N ALA A 58 2.68 11.32 27.38
CA ALA A 58 2.08 11.29 26.07
C ALA A 58 2.56 12.50 25.25
N LEU A 59 3.14 12.24 24.09
CA LEU A 59 3.54 13.24 23.10
C LEU A 59 2.72 13.01 21.85
N VAL A 60 2.15 14.08 21.30
CA VAL A 60 1.40 14.06 20.03
C VAL A 60 2.16 14.86 18.99
N LEU A 61 2.41 14.22 17.85
CA LEU A 61 2.95 14.84 16.65
C LEU A 61 1.80 15.00 15.66
N GLU A 62 1.42 16.24 15.36
CA GLU A 62 0.40 16.49 14.36
C GLU A 62 0.92 16.12 12.95
N GLY A 63 0.08 15.46 12.16
CA GLY A 63 0.50 14.96 10.84
C GLY A 63 0.98 16.07 9.91
N GLU A 64 0.27 17.20 9.91
CA GLU A 64 0.61 18.39 9.11
C GLU A 64 1.92 19.07 9.53
N SER A 65 2.38 18.83 10.76
CA SER A 65 3.62 19.41 11.32
C SER A 65 4.88 18.62 10.95
N SER A 66 4.82 17.83 9.86
CA SER A 66 5.98 17.06 9.39
C SER A 66 7.18 17.97 9.05
N THR A 67 8.38 17.52 9.45
CA THR A 67 9.63 18.27 9.30
C THR A 67 10.19 18.15 7.89
N LEU A 68 10.30 16.94 7.38
CA LEU A 68 10.85 16.66 6.05
C LEU A 68 9.91 15.78 5.22
N ARG A 69 10.04 15.90 3.90
CA ARG A 69 9.23 15.16 2.92
C ARG A 69 10.04 14.85 1.69
N SER A 70 9.81 13.69 1.09
CA SER A 70 10.49 13.27 -0.15
C SER A 70 10.13 14.11 -1.37
N SER A 71 8.98 14.79 -1.35
CA SER A 71 8.51 15.62 -2.46
C SER A 71 7.72 16.84 -1.97
N PRO A 72 7.85 18.00 -2.63
CA PRO A 72 7.01 19.18 -2.34
C PRO A 72 5.51 18.93 -2.55
N SER A 73 5.13 17.91 -3.32
CA SER A 73 3.72 17.53 -3.52
C SER A 73 3.06 16.95 -2.27
N LEU A 74 3.85 16.50 -1.29
CA LEU A 74 3.40 15.99 0.00
C LEU A 74 3.13 17.18 0.95
N TYR A 75 2.05 17.90 0.72
CA TYR A 75 1.68 19.04 1.56
C TYR A 75 0.54 18.69 2.50
N ALA A 76 0.49 19.41 3.61
CA ALA A 76 -0.57 19.32 4.60
C ALA A 76 -1.93 19.73 4.01
N ARG A 77 -2.99 19.07 4.44
CA ARG A 77 -4.36 19.23 3.94
C ARG A 77 -5.33 19.47 5.09
N TYR A 78 -6.59 19.72 4.78
CA TYR A 78 -7.64 19.90 5.76
C TYR A 78 -8.81 18.94 5.54
N ASP A 79 -9.34 18.42 6.62
CA ASP A 79 -10.62 17.70 6.66
C ASP A 79 -11.55 18.41 7.64
N ARG A 80 -12.66 18.93 7.16
CA ARG A 80 -13.69 19.59 7.95
C ARG A 80 -14.89 18.67 8.21
N SER A 81 -14.91 17.51 7.59
CA SER A 81 -16.05 16.57 7.63
C SER A 81 -16.07 15.72 8.91
N SER A 82 -14.91 15.56 9.55
CA SER A 82 -14.78 14.74 10.75
C SER A 82 -14.48 15.59 11.98
N PRO A 83 -15.26 15.46 13.08
CA PRO A 83 -14.94 16.06 14.37
C PRO A 83 -13.75 15.38 15.06
N ALA A 84 -13.30 14.25 14.54
CA ALA A 84 -12.25 13.45 15.14
C ALA A 84 -10.83 13.88 14.72
N THR A 85 -10.67 14.76 13.73
CA THR A 85 -9.35 15.26 13.31
C THR A 85 -8.77 16.26 14.31
N SER A 86 -7.45 16.32 14.39
CA SER A 86 -6.71 17.28 15.23
C SER A 86 -5.73 18.10 14.37
N PRO A 87 -5.73 19.45 14.48
CA PRO A 87 -6.72 20.28 15.16
C PRO A 87 -8.06 20.36 14.41
N CYS A 88 -9.16 20.56 15.14
CA CYS A 88 -10.47 20.75 14.56
C CYS A 88 -11.03 22.13 14.94
N ASP A 89 -11.29 22.98 13.93
CA ASP A 89 -11.93 24.28 14.13
C ASP A 89 -13.13 24.41 13.19
N VAL A 90 -14.32 24.60 13.75
CA VAL A 90 -15.57 24.78 13.00
C VAL A 90 -15.61 26.10 12.25
N ARG A 91 -14.90 27.11 12.73
CA ARG A 91 -14.92 28.51 12.22
C ARG A 91 -13.88 28.75 11.15
N ARG A 92 -12.75 28.06 11.24
CA ARG A 92 -11.58 28.29 10.37
C ARG A 92 -11.20 27.01 9.65
N THR A 93 -10.71 27.13 8.44
CA THR A 93 -10.05 26.02 7.75
C THR A 93 -8.64 25.90 8.33
N VAL A 94 -8.40 24.84 9.07
CA VAL A 94 -7.08 24.50 9.62
C VAL A 94 -6.54 23.28 8.91
N LEU A 95 -5.24 23.25 8.65
CA LEU A 95 -4.57 22.06 8.18
C LEU A 95 -4.54 21.08 9.35
N ASN A 96 -4.94 19.84 9.11
CA ASN A 96 -5.10 18.85 10.17
C ASN A 96 -4.81 17.40 9.74
N TYR A 97 -4.24 17.21 8.55
CA TYR A 97 -3.71 15.91 8.16
C TYR A 97 -2.72 16.05 7.02
N ILE A 98 -1.95 14.99 6.77
CA ILE A 98 -1.03 14.88 5.63
C ILE A 98 -1.25 13.57 4.89
N GLY A 99 -0.98 13.54 3.57
CA GLY A 99 -1.04 12.34 2.76
C GLY A 99 -2.10 12.39 1.65
N GLY A 100 -2.90 11.34 1.57
CA GLY A 100 -3.95 11.18 0.56
C GLY A 100 -3.42 10.94 -0.84
N ASP A 101 -4.06 11.57 -1.84
CA ASP A 101 -3.69 11.42 -3.25
C ASP A 101 -2.26 11.87 -3.57
N ALA A 102 -1.66 12.71 -2.76
CA ALA A 102 -0.30 13.17 -2.95
C ALA A 102 0.72 12.11 -2.48
N TRP A 103 0.37 11.26 -1.51
CA TRP A 103 1.23 10.24 -0.92
C TRP A 103 0.80 8.83 -1.35
N ARG A 104 0.99 8.51 -2.61
CA ARG A 104 0.46 7.32 -3.24
C ARG A 104 1.50 6.37 -3.84
N ASP A 105 2.69 6.89 -4.13
CA ASP A 105 3.71 6.13 -4.86
C ASP A 105 4.72 5.54 -3.87
N ALA A 106 5.08 4.27 -4.06
CA ALA A 106 6.11 3.61 -3.26
C ALA A 106 7.44 4.39 -3.31
N GLY A 107 8.12 4.47 -2.17
CA GLY A 107 9.34 5.26 -1.99
C GLY A 107 9.11 6.73 -1.62
N GLN A 108 7.86 7.23 -1.62
CA GLN A 108 7.55 8.54 -1.06
C GLN A 108 7.53 8.45 0.48
N TRP A 109 8.16 9.41 1.15
CA TRP A 109 8.24 9.40 2.61
C TRP A 109 7.97 10.76 3.24
N ILE A 110 7.54 10.72 4.49
CA ILE A 110 7.31 11.87 5.37
C ILE A 110 8.00 11.59 6.69
N GLU A 111 8.63 12.62 7.29
CA GLU A 111 9.41 12.52 8.53
C GLU A 111 8.98 13.59 9.52
N TRP A 112 8.94 13.22 10.79
CA TRP A 112 8.65 14.09 11.94
C TRP A 112 9.79 14.02 12.92
N ASP A 113 10.22 15.19 13.41
CA ASP A 113 11.19 15.32 14.49
C ASP A 113 10.45 15.46 15.81
N PHE A 114 11.01 14.88 16.87
CA PHE A 114 10.45 14.97 18.20
C PHE A 114 11.50 14.76 19.27
N ASP A 115 11.20 15.22 20.50
CA ASP A 115 12.07 15.07 21.64
C ASP A 115 11.37 14.25 22.73
N VAL A 116 12.10 13.31 23.36
CA VAL A 116 11.64 12.60 24.55
C VAL A 116 12.47 13.00 25.78
N PRO A 117 11.83 13.25 26.93
CA PRO A 117 12.53 13.78 28.12
C PRO A 117 13.41 12.73 28.81
N GLU A 118 13.02 11.48 28.76
CA GLU A 118 13.66 10.39 29.49
C GLU A 118 13.93 9.19 28.58
N SER A 119 14.99 8.45 28.89
CA SER A 119 15.29 7.20 28.19
C SER A 119 14.38 6.07 28.67
N GLY A 120 13.88 5.27 27.74
CA GLY A 120 13.04 4.14 28.09
C GLY A 120 12.20 3.60 26.95
N TRP A 121 11.14 2.90 27.29
CA TRP A 121 10.27 2.17 26.38
C TRP A 121 8.97 2.92 26.12
N TYR A 122 8.67 3.13 24.86
CA TYR A 122 7.52 3.89 24.38
C TYR A 122 6.69 3.07 23.41
N ASN A 123 5.38 3.31 23.39
CA ASN A 123 4.47 2.83 22.36
C ASN A 123 4.31 3.91 21.30
N ILE A 124 4.15 3.49 20.04
CA ILE A 124 3.85 4.37 18.91
C ILE A 124 2.47 4.02 18.39
N THR A 125 1.59 5.01 18.33
CA THR A 125 0.23 4.89 17.80
C THR A 125 0.07 5.88 16.65
N ILE A 126 -0.39 5.43 15.49
CA ILE A 126 -0.60 6.25 14.30
C ILE A 126 -2.09 6.38 14.06
N LYS A 127 -2.59 7.61 14.05
CA LYS A 127 -3.96 7.91 13.65
C LYS A 127 -4.01 8.12 12.16
N GLY A 128 -4.60 7.16 11.49
CA GLY A 128 -4.65 7.14 10.04
C GLY A 128 -6.01 6.74 9.50
N ARG A 129 -6.18 6.94 8.20
CA ARG A 129 -7.38 6.56 7.45
C ARG A 129 -7.03 6.21 6.01
N GLN A 130 -7.54 5.07 5.54
CA GLN A 130 -7.37 4.65 4.16
C GLN A 130 -8.75 4.49 3.50
N THR A 131 -9.26 5.52 2.83
CA THR A 131 -10.58 5.54 2.16
C THR A 131 -10.52 5.34 0.66
N TYR A 132 -9.33 5.21 0.10
CA TYR A 132 -9.10 5.31 -1.35
C TYR A 132 -9.25 3.98 -2.07
N ASN A 133 -8.81 2.89 -1.45
CA ASN A 133 -8.68 1.59 -2.08
C ASN A 133 -9.41 0.51 -1.28
N ARG A 134 -10.71 0.39 -1.48
CA ARG A 134 -11.49 -0.69 -0.87
C ARG A 134 -10.94 -2.05 -1.33
N GLY A 135 -10.72 -2.96 -0.38
CA GLY A 135 -10.15 -4.28 -0.63
C GLY A 135 -8.67 -4.24 -1.03
N SER A 136 -7.95 -3.22 -0.56
CA SER A 136 -6.50 -3.12 -0.60
C SER A 136 -6.00 -2.59 0.74
N VAL A 137 -4.73 -2.81 1.02
CA VAL A 137 -4.03 -2.26 2.18
C VAL A 137 -3.05 -1.18 1.72
N SER A 138 -2.81 -0.18 2.56
CA SER A 138 -1.73 0.77 2.37
C SER A 138 -0.63 0.48 3.35
N SER A 139 0.57 0.20 2.85
CA SER A 139 1.70 -0.21 3.66
C SER A 139 2.72 0.91 3.82
N ARG A 140 3.38 0.94 4.99
CA ARG A 140 4.47 1.87 5.30
C ARG A 140 5.64 1.14 5.93
N ILE A 141 6.84 1.54 5.57
CA ILE A 141 8.05 1.21 6.32
C ILE A 141 8.22 2.29 7.39
N LEU A 142 8.47 1.89 8.62
CA LEU A 142 8.77 2.81 9.70
C LEU A 142 10.27 2.83 9.99
N TYR A 143 10.82 4.04 9.99
CA TYR A 143 12.19 4.29 10.41
C TYR A 143 12.19 5.11 11.69
N LEU A 144 13.03 4.74 12.63
CA LEU A 144 13.42 5.54 13.79
C LEU A 144 14.89 5.87 13.67
N ASP A 145 15.22 7.15 13.76
CA ASP A 145 16.60 7.65 13.63
C ASP A 145 17.30 7.15 12.37
N GLY A 146 16.54 7.10 11.26
CA GLY A 146 17.02 6.67 9.94
C GLY A 146 17.22 5.16 9.76
N LYS A 147 16.81 4.32 10.73
CA LYS A 147 16.92 2.85 10.68
C LYS A 147 15.57 2.19 10.89
N ILE A 148 15.36 1.04 10.26
CA ILE A 148 14.23 0.17 10.57
C ILE A 148 14.57 -0.57 11.87
N PRO A 149 13.78 -0.46 12.94
CA PRO A 149 14.13 -1.04 14.23
C PRO A 149 14.18 -2.57 14.21
N PHE A 150 13.21 -3.20 13.57
CA PHE A 150 13.09 -4.66 13.43
C PHE A 150 12.16 -5.01 12.25
N SER A 151 12.15 -6.25 11.85
CA SER A 151 11.46 -6.74 10.64
C SER A 151 9.96 -6.40 10.59
N GLY A 152 9.25 -6.36 11.73
CA GLY A 152 7.85 -5.95 11.77
C GLY A 152 7.59 -4.51 11.32
N MET A 153 8.62 -3.67 11.27
CA MET A 153 8.52 -2.28 10.80
C MET A 153 8.79 -2.10 9.30
N GLU A 154 9.16 -3.18 8.60
CA GLU A 154 9.28 -3.18 7.13
C GLU A 154 7.91 -3.11 6.43
N ASN A 155 6.83 -3.50 7.13
CA ASN A 155 5.48 -3.52 6.58
C ASN A 155 4.42 -3.20 7.64
N VAL A 156 4.21 -1.93 7.93
CA VAL A 156 3.10 -1.45 8.76
C VAL A 156 1.88 -1.26 7.87
N SER A 157 0.88 -2.12 8.03
CA SER A 157 -0.30 -2.19 7.17
C SER A 157 -1.48 -1.38 7.71
N PHE A 158 -2.12 -0.61 6.83
CA PHE A 158 -3.34 0.16 7.10
C PHE A 158 -4.45 -0.37 6.20
N PRO A 159 -5.41 -1.13 6.74
CA PRO A 159 -6.54 -1.65 5.98
C PRO A 159 -7.49 -0.53 5.54
N TYR A 160 -8.39 -0.86 4.61
CA TYR A 160 -9.43 0.07 4.19
C TYR A 160 -10.38 0.40 5.35
N THR A 161 -10.49 1.69 5.66
CA THR A 161 -11.43 2.20 6.66
C THR A 161 -11.99 3.55 6.21
N THR A 162 -13.25 3.84 6.54
CA THR A 162 -13.88 5.13 6.26
C THR A 162 -13.80 6.09 7.46
N ALA A 163 -13.42 5.59 8.61
CA ALA A 163 -13.23 6.35 9.84
C ALA A 163 -11.74 6.57 10.11
N TRP A 164 -11.43 7.60 10.90
CA TRP A 164 -10.12 7.76 11.49
C TRP A 164 -9.94 6.73 12.60
N GLU A 165 -8.84 6.00 12.57
CA GLU A 165 -8.53 4.94 13.53
C GLU A 165 -7.16 5.17 14.17
N MET A 166 -7.07 4.89 15.48
CA MET A 166 -5.81 4.85 16.22
C MET A 166 -5.22 3.45 16.09
N ASN A 167 -4.17 3.33 15.33
CA ASN A 167 -3.44 2.07 15.12
C ASN A 167 -2.18 2.06 15.99
N THR A 168 -2.24 1.43 17.16
CA THR A 168 -1.04 1.16 17.94
C THR A 168 -0.25 0.05 17.26
N LEU A 169 1.03 0.32 17.00
CA LEU A 169 1.90 -0.65 16.37
C LEU A 169 2.01 -1.90 17.25
N SER A 170 1.59 -3.05 16.73
CA SER A 170 1.47 -4.30 17.48
C SER A 170 1.86 -5.50 16.62
N ASP A 171 2.09 -6.62 17.26
CA ASP A 171 2.24 -7.90 16.58
C ASP A 171 0.88 -8.45 16.10
N ASP A 172 0.91 -9.61 15.43
CA ASP A 172 -0.28 -10.28 14.90
C ASP A 172 -1.27 -10.72 15.99
N SER A 173 -0.82 -10.81 17.25
CA SER A 173 -1.68 -11.09 18.41
C SER A 173 -2.36 -9.85 18.99
N GLY A 174 -2.00 -8.67 18.51
CA GLY A 174 -2.46 -7.37 19.02
C GLY A 174 -1.66 -6.88 20.22
N THR A 175 -0.51 -7.52 20.55
CA THR A 175 0.37 -7.04 21.63
C THR A 175 1.17 -5.86 21.13
N PRO A 176 1.10 -4.68 21.79
CA PRO A 176 1.83 -3.49 21.37
C PRO A 176 3.34 -3.70 21.31
N TYR A 177 3.96 -3.26 20.24
CA TYR A 177 5.40 -3.12 20.19
C TYR A 177 5.87 -1.94 21.03
N ARG A 178 6.98 -2.14 21.73
CA ARG A 178 7.66 -1.09 22.48
C ARG A 178 8.96 -0.72 21.80
N PHE A 179 9.23 0.57 21.71
CA PHE A 179 10.40 1.15 21.08
C PHE A 179 11.26 1.79 22.17
N TYR A 180 12.52 1.40 22.24
CA TYR A 180 13.45 2.06 23.15
C TYR A 180 13.95 3.36 22.53
N LEU A 181 13.73 4.47 23.22
CA LEU A 181 14.23 5.79 22.84
C LEU A 181 15.13 6.32 23.96
N SER A 182 16.28 6.89 23.59
CA SER A 182 17.15 7.61 24.54
C SER A 182 16.55 8.98 24.82
N ALA A 183 16.86 9.61 25.95
CA ALA A 183 16.46 10.99 26.17
C ALA A 183 17.08 11.90 25.10
N GLY A 184 16.29 12.80 24.51
CA GLY A 184 16.74 13.76 23.51
C GLY A 184 15.95 13.69 22.20
N HIS A 185 16.63 14.12 21.14
CA HIS A 185 16.06 14.27 19.80
C HIS A 185 15.99 12.96 19.02
N HIS A 186 14.86 12.73 18.37
CA HIS A 186 14.59 11.58 17.53
C HIS A 186 13.87 11.96 16.25
N THR A 187 13.96 11.09 15.25
CA THR A 187 13.20 11.20 14.00
C THR A 187 12.35 9.96 13.76
N LEU A 188 11.10 10.17 13.35
CA LEU A 188 10.20 9.11 12.86
C LEU A 188 9.88 9.36 11.41
N ARG A 189 10.19 8.40 10.54
CA ARG A 189 9.85 8.47 9.11
C ARG A 189 8.92 7.33 8.75
N LEU A 190 7.91 7.66 7.96
CA LEU A 190 7.05 6.68 7.30
C LEU A 190 7.27 6.76 5.79
N GLU A 191 7.63 5.64 5.19
CA GLU A 191 7.85 5.50 3.76
C GLU A 191 6.81 4.60 3.13
N ALA A 192 6.20 5.04 2.04
CA ALA A 192 5.21 4.28 1.31
C ALA A 192 5.84 3.05 0.65
N THR A 193 5.28 1.88 0.87
CA THR A 193 5.71 0.60 0.27
C THR A 193 4.51 -0.18 -0.23
N LEU A 194 4.74 -1.11 -1.16
CA LEU A 194 3.71 -2.07 -1.58
C LEU A 194 3.53 -3.20 -0.55
N GLY A 195 4.49 -3.39 0.36
CA GLY A 195 4.45 -4.45 1.36
C GLY A 195 4.20 -5.82 0.73
N ASP A 196 3.33 -6.61 1.35
CA ASP A 196 2.99 -7.96 0.89
C ASP A 196 2.30 -7.99 -0.49
N MET A 197 1.72 -6.85 -0.93
CA MET A 197 1.15 -6.73 -2.26
C MET A 197 2.20 -6.63 -3.38
N GLY A 198 3.46 -6.37 -3.04
CA GLY A 198 4.51 -6.12 -4.02
C GLY A 198 4.73 -7.28 -4.98
N GLN A 199 4.87 -8.51 -4.45
CA GLN A 199 5.05 -9.71 -5.27
C GLN A 199 3.82 -10.03 -6.12
N ILE A 200 2.62 -9.91 -5.53
CA ILE A 200 1.35 -10.16 -6.24
C ILE A 200 1.21 -9.21 -7.44
N LEU A 201 1.52 -7.94 -7.26
CA LEU A 201 1.46 -6.93 -8.33
C LEU A 201 2.53 -7.15 -9.40
N SER A 202 3.71 -7.63 -9.03
CA SER A 202 4.75 -8.03 -9.98
C SER A 202 4.31 -9.23 -10.82
N ASP A 203 3.76 -10.26 -10.20
CA ASP A 203 3.27 -11.46 -10.88
C ASP A 203 2.08 -11.14 -11.82
N MET A 204 1.21 -10.20 -11.41
CA MET A 204 0.14 -9.68 -12.28
C MET A 204 0.70 -8.95 -13.51
N GLU A 205 1.73 -8.14 -13.34
CA GLU A 205 2.38 -7.44 -14.45
C GLU A 205 2.99 -8.40 -15.46
N GLU A 206 3.67 -9.43 -14.98
CA GLU A 206 4.20 -10.48 -15.85
C GLU A 206 3.09 -11.27 -16.54
N SER A 207 2.00 -11.58 -15.83
CA SER A 207 0.82 -12.24 -16.42
C SER A 207 0.24 -11.39 -17.56
N ILE A 208 0.04 -10.08 -17.34
CA ILE A 208 -0.44 -9.15 -18.37
C ILE A 208 0.48 -9.17 -19.60
N TYR A 209 1.80 -9.20 -19.38
CA TYR A 209 2.76 -9.28 -20.48
C TYR A 209 2.60 -10.57 -21.29
N ARG A 210 2.51 -11.75 -20.62
CA ARG A 210 2.31 -13.06 -21.27
C ARG A 210 0.95 -13.12 -21.99
N LEU A 211 -0.12 -12.64 -21.37
CA LEU A 211 -1.46 -12.56 -21.98
C LEU A 211 -1.48 -11.69 -23.24
N ASN A 212 -0.79 -10.56 -23.24
CA ASN A 212 -0.65 -9.74 -24.44
C ASN A 212 0.14 -10.45 -25.55
N GLN A 213 1.14 -11.28 -25.22
CA GLN A 213 1.82 -12.09 -26.22
C GLN A 213 0.89 -13.14 -26.83
N MET A 214 0.09 -13.82 -26.02
CA MET A 214 -0.91 -14.79 -26.49
C MET A 214 -1.94 -14.11 -27.38
N TYR A 215 -2.48 -12.96 -26.98
CA TYR A 215 -3.38 -12.16 -27.77
C TYR A 215 -2.79 -11.81 -29.15
N ARG A 216 -1.52 -11.37 -29.21
CA ARG A 216 -0.83 -11.05 -30.45
C ARG A 216 -0.64 -12.26 -31.37
N ARG A 217 -0.34 -13.43 -30.83
CA ARG A 217 -0.21 -14.68 -31.63
C ARG A 217 -1.54 -15.05 -32.26
N VAL A 218 -2.63 -15.02 -31.50
CA VAL A 218 -3.98 -15.26 -32.05
C VAL A 218 -4.31 -14.21 -33.09
N LEU A 219 -4.01 -12.92 -32.84
CA LEU A 219 -4.26 -11.80 -33.78
C LEU A 219 -3.58 -12.01 -35.13
N VAL A 220 -2.35 -12.54 -35.16
CA VAL A 220 -1.63 -12.80 -36.39
C VAL A 220 -2.34 -13.83 -37.29
N LEU A 221 -2.98 -14.84 -36.70
CA LEU A 221 -3.73 -15.86 -37.41
C LEU A 221 -5.13 -15.42 -37.82
N THR A 222 -5.82 -14.74 -36.92
CA THR A 222 -7.27 -14.46 -37.07
C THR A 222 -7.58 -13.08 -37.62
N GLY A 223 -6.61 -12.16 -37.56
CA GLY A 223 -6.83 -10.74 -37.83
C GLY A 223 -7.53 -10.01 -36.65
N VAL A 224 -7.75 -8.72 -36.85
CA VAL A 224 -8.36 -7.84 -35.82
C VAL A 224 -9.82 -8.18 -35.56
N ASN A 225 -10.53 -8.61 -36.57
CA ASN A 225 -11.96 -9.00 -36.51
C ASN A 225 -12.08 -10.46 -36.97
N PRO A 226 -11.91 -11.42 -36.05
CA PRO A 226 -12.07 -12.83 -36.37
C PRO A 226 -13.47 -13.15 -36.92
N ASP A 227 -13.56 -14.01 -37.92
CA ASP A 227 -14.82 -14.57 -38.36
C ASP A 227 -15.32 -15.59 -37.30
N ARG A 228 -16.43 -15.32 -36.68
CA ARG A 228 -17.03 -16.14 -35.59
C ARG A 228 -17.47 -17.53 -36.06
N TYR A 229 -17.70 -17.70 -37.32
CA TYR A 229 -18.17 -18.96 -37.93
C TYR A 229 -17.05 -19.79 -38.51
N ARG A 230 -15.82 -19.27 -38.52
CA ARG A 230 -14.65 -19.95 -39.02
C ARG A 230 -13.93 -20.66 -37.89
N ASP A 231 -13.74 -21.94 -38.02
CA ASP A 231 -12.80 -22.67 -37.17
C ASP A 231 -11.36 -22.42 -37.62
N TYR A 232 -10.57 -21.85 -36.75
CA TYR A 232 -9.15 -21.55 -36.97
C TYR A 232 -8.24 -22.67 -36.48
N HIS A 233 -8.77 -23.73 -35.88
CA HIS A 233 -8.03 -24.86 -35.32
C HIS A 233 -6.89 -24.42 -34.39
N LEU A 234 -7.16 -23.47 -33.47
CA LEU A 234 -6.15 -22.84 -32.61
C LEU A 234 -5.42 -23.86 -31.73
N GLU A 235 -6.09 -24.89 -31.30
CA GLU A 235 -5.54 -26.01 -30.54
C GLU A 235 -4.50 -26.85 -31.33
N GLN A 236 -4.58 -26.81 -32.67
CA GLN A 236 -3.64 -27.50 -33.56
C GLN A 236 -2.52 -26.57 -34.04
N VAL A 237 -2.84 -25.31 -34.30
CA VAL A 237 -1.91 -24.33 -34.84
C VAL A 237 -0.99 -23.77 -33.74
N TYR A 238 -1.57 -23.52 -32.53
CA TYR A 238 -0.87 -22.94 -31.40
C TYR A 238 -1.18 -23.70 -30.10
N PRO A 239 -0.87 -25.01 -30.00
CA PRO A 239 -1.13 -25.79 -28.79
C PRO A 239 -0.47 -25.19 -27.55
N GLU A 240 0.71 -24.59 -27.72
CA GLU A 240 1.44 -23.92 -26.65
C GLU A 240 0.71 -22.67 -26.10
N VAL A 241 -0.11 -22.00 -26.92
CA VAL A 241 -0.91 -20.85 -26.47
C VAL A 241 -2.05 -21.34 -25.56
N ILE A 242 -2.71 -22.42 -25.94
CA ILE A 242 -3.78 -23.03 -25.12
C ILE A 242 -3.22 -23.52 -23.79
N GLU A 243 -2.07 -24.20 -23.80
CA GLU A 243 -1.42 -24.64 -22.57
C GLU A 243 -1.02 -23.45 -21.68
N ALA A 244 -0.44 -22.38 -22.28
CA ALA A 244 -0.10 -21.17 -21.57
C ALA A 244 -1.34 -20.47 -20.98
N MET A 245 -2.47 -20.43 -21.68
CA MET A 245 -3.74 -19.92 -21.15
C MET A 245 -4.21 -20.69 -19.91
N ALA A 246 -4.03 -22.04 -19.91
CA ALA A 246 -4.34 -22.85 -18.75
C ALA A 246 -3.42 -22.55 -17.54
N GLN A 247 -2.15 -22.25 -17.79
CA GLN A 247 -1.21 -21.85 -16.73
C GLN A 247 -1.57 -20.48 -16.17
N GLU A 248 -1.86 -19.50 -17.02
CA GLU A 248 -2.24 -18.15 -16.61
C GLU A 248 -3.58 -18.14 -15.85
N SER A 249 -4.56 -18.94 -16.25
CA SER A 249 -5.80 -19.08 -15.50
C SER A 249 -5.54 -19.52 -14.05
N ARG A 250 -4.73 -20.57 -13.86
CA ARG A 250 -4.36 -21.03 -12.52
C ARG A 250 -3.59 -20.00 -11.71
N LEU A 251 -2.65 -19.29 -12.36
CA LEU A 251 -1.90 -18.20 -11.72
C LEU A 251 -2.84 -17.08 -11.26
N LEU A 252 -3.74 -16.63 -12.12
CA LEU A 252 -4.68 -15.55 -11.76
C LEU A 252 -5.59 -15.94 -10.60
N TYR A 253 -6.08 -17.19 -10.53
CA TYR A 253 -6.83 -17.69 -9.36
C TYR A 253 -6.00 -17.64 -8.09
N LYS A 254 -4.74 -18.12 -8.15
CA LYS A 254 -3.81 -18.05 -7.02
C LYS A 254 -3.61 -16.61 -6.53
N LEU A 255 -3.37 -15.66 -7.45
CA LEU A 255 -3.18 -14.24 -7.11
C LEU A 255 -4.44 -13.61 -6.49
N VAL A 256 -5.62 -14.03 -6.94
CA VAL A 256 -6.90 -13.63 -6.32
C VAL A 256 -6.96 -14.11 -4.86
N ASP A 257 -6.65 -15.38 -4.61
CA ASP A 257 -6.72 -15.98 -3.26
C ASP A 257 -5.68 -15.33 -2.33
N GLU A 258 -4.45 -15.11 -2.80
CA GLU A 258 -3.40 -14.44 -2.04
C GLU A 258 -3.79 -12.99 -1.70
N THR A 259 -4.36 -12.25 -2.66
CA THR A 259 -4.85 -10.89 -2.42
C THR A 259 -5.96 -10.88 -1.36
N VAL A 260 -6.90 -11.82 -1.43
CA VAL A 260 -7.98 -11.93 -0.44
C VAL A 260 -7.43 -12.30 0.94
N ALA A 261 -6.40 -13.13 1.02
CA ALA A 261 -5.75 -13.48 2.28
C ALA A 261 -5.12 -12.24 2.96
N ILE A 262 -4.50 -11.34 2.20
CA ILE A 262 -3.90 -10.10 2.73
C ILE A 262 -4.96 -9.06 3.09
N THR A 263 -5.99 -8.89 2.24
CA THR A 263 -6.95 -7.79 2.37
C THR A 263 -8.18 -8.14 3.21
N GLY A 264 -8.37 -9.42 3.51
CA GLY A 264 -9.53 -9.96 4.22
C GLY A 264 -10.85 -9.93 3.44
N GLN A 265 -10.86 -9.40 2.22
CA GLN A 265 -12.08 -9.27 1.41
C GLN A 265 -11.78 -9.26 -0.10
N LYS A 266 -12.76 -9.72 -0.87
CA LYS A 266 -12.70 -9.66 -2.32
C LYS A 266 -13.22 -8.31 -2.80
N SER A 267 -12.40 -7.55 -3.49
CA SER A 267 -12.77 -6.27 -4.08
C SER A 267 -13.14 -6.38 -5.56
N ASP A 268 -13.85 -5.38 -6.08
CA ASP A 268 -14.16 -5.28 -7.50
C ASP A 268 -12.91 -5.26 -8.39
N ARG A 269 -11.80 -4.77 -7.84
CA ARG A 269 -10.52 -4.69 -8.55
C ARG A 269 -9.90 -6.06 -8.77
N ILE A 270 -9.90 -6.92 -7.75
CA ILE A 270 -9.39 -8.28 -7.88
C ILE A 270 -10.38 -9.19 -8.62
N ALA A 271 -11.68 -8.86 -8.62
CA ALA A 271 -12.68 -9.58 -9.39
C ALA A 271 -12.41 -9.55 -10.90
N VAL A 272 -11.72 -8.51 -11.41
CA VAL A 272 -11.28 -8.44 -12.82
C VAL A 272 -10.31 -9.58 -13.14
N ALA A 273 -9.34 -9.86 -12.26
CA ALA A 273 -8.41 -10.98 -12.43
C ALA A 273 -9.15 -12.32 -12.46
N GLN A 274 -10.14 -12.50 -11.57
CA GLN A 274 -10.96 -13.71 -11.58
C GLN A 274 -11.80 -13.84 -12.85
N THR A 275 -12.38 -12.74 -13.34
CA THR A 275 -13.15 -12.76 -14.60
C THR A 275 -12.28 -13.21 -15.76
N LEU A 276 -11.06 -12.72 -15.82
CA LEU A 276 -10.10 -13.13 -16.86
C LEU A 276 -9.67 -14.59 -16.68
N ALA A 277 -9.46 -15.06 -15.44
CA ALA A 277 -9.16 -16.46 -15.16
C ALA A 277 -10.27 -17.41 -15.66
N VAL A 278 -11.53 -17.09 -15.38
CA VAL A 278 -12.71 -17.86 -15.88
C VAL A 278 -12.75 -17.82 -17.41
N GLN A 279 -12.49 -16.68 -18.03
CA GLN A 279 -12.46 -16.57 -19.48
C GLN A 279 -11.37 -17.46 -20.09
N LEU A 280 -10.17 -17.44 -19.55
CA LEU A 280 -9.08 -18.30 -20.02
C LEU A 280 -9.41 -19.79 -19.85
N GLU A 281 -10.02 -20.18 -18.74
CA GLU A 281 -10.50 -21.53 -18.51
C GLU A 281 -11.50 -21.97 -19.59
N SER A 282 -12.46 -21.10 -19.91
CA SER A 282 -13.42 -21.37 -21.00
C SER A 282 -12.77 -21.49 -22.38
N PHE A 283 -11.67 -20.78 -22.63
CA PHE A 283 -10.88 -20.88 -23.87
C PHE A 283 -10.07 -22.18 -23.96
N VAL A 284 -9.62 -22.67 -22.82
CA VAL A 284 -8.92 -23.98 -22.74
C VAL A 284 -9.90 -25.13 -22.98
N GLU A 285 -11.11 -25.04 -22.41
CA GLU A 285 -12.17 -26.04 -22.62
C GLU A 285 -12.70 -26.07 -24.06
N ASP A 286 -12.80 -24.89 -24.67
CA ASP A 286 -13.34 -24.72 -26.03
C ASP A 286 -12.59 -23.60 -26.76
N PRO A 287 -11.50 -23.91 -27.49
CA PRO A 287 -10.67 -22.93 -28.20
C PRO A 287 -11.43 -22.10 -29.26
N ALA A 288 -12.57 -22.55 -29.76
CA ALA A 288 -13.38 -21.77 -30.69
C ALA A 288 -13.91 -20.48 -30.04
N LYS A 289 -14.17 -20.48 -28.73
CA LYS A 289 -14.61 -19.29 -27.98
C LYS A 289 -13.60 -18.14 -27.98
N ILE A 290 -12.31 -18.41 -28.27
CA ILE A 290 -11.28 -17.37 -28.36
C ILE A 290 -11.65 -16.35 -29.42
N THR A 291 -12.08 -16.81 -30.60
CA THR A 291 -12.46 -15.94 -31.73
C THR A 291 -13.80 -15.25 -31.49
N GLU A 292 -14.75 -15.92 -30.83
CA GLU A 292 -16.04 -15.34 -30.48
C GLU A 292 -15.91 -14.19 -29.47
N ALA A 293 -15.03 -14.34 -28.48
CA ALA A 293 -14.82 -13.39 -27.40
C ALA A 293 -13.50 -12.60 -27.52
N PHE A 294 -12.93 -12.52 -28.73
CA PHE A 294 -11.59 -11.95 -28.94
C PHE A 294 -11.45 -10.49 -28.48
N THR A 295 -12.46 -9.66 -28.73
CA THR A 295 -12.50 -8.27 -28.28
C THR A 295 -12.60 -8.22 -26.73
N ASN A 296 -13.47 -9.04 -26.14
CA ASN A 296 -13.63 -9.11 -24.70
C ASN A 296 -12.34 -9.58 -24.00
N PHE A 297 -11.57 -10.48 -24.63
CA PHE A 297 -10.28 -10.92 -24.11
C PHE A 297 -9.31 -9.75 -24.01
N LYS A 298 -9.17 -8.95 -25.08
CA LYS A 298 -8.36 -7.73 -25.06
C LYS A 298 -8.81 -6.75 -23.96
N ASP A 299 -10.11 -6.53 -23.87
CA ASP A 299 -10.69 -5.56 -22.92
C ASP A 299 -10.45 -6.01 -21.46
N ASN A 300 -10.55 -7.32 -21.20
CA ASN A 300 -10.25 -7.89 -19.87
C ASN A 300 -8.77 -7.76 -19.51
N ILE A 301 -7.84 -7.96 -20.45
CA ILE A 301 -6.41 -7.72 -20.23
C ILE A 301 -6.16 -6.25 -19.89
N THR A 302 -6.79 -5.32 -20.63
CA THR A 302 -6.68 -3.88 -20.38
C THR A 302 -7.26 -3.50 -19.02
N SER A 303 -8.39 -4.10 -18.64
CA SER A 303 -9.03 -3.87 -17.35
C SER A 303 -8.17 -4.38 -16.20
N LEU A 304 -7.52 -5.55 -16.36
CA LEU A 304 -6.57 -6.06 -15.39
C LEU A 304 -5.38 -5.10 -15.19
N GLY A 305 -4.83 -4.56 -16.28
CA GLY A 305 -3.76 -3.56 -16.22
C GLY A 305 -4.18 -2.30 -15.48
N THR A 306 -5.37 -1.78 -15.74
CA THR A 306 -5.92 -0.62 -15.03
C THR A 306 -6.14 -0.92 -13.55
N SER A 307 -6.67 -2.10 -13.22
CA SER A 307 -6.88 -2.54 -11.85
C SER A 307 -5.57 -2.64 -11.07
N MET A 308 -4.55 -3.26 -11.68
CA MET A 308 -3.21 -3.37 -11.11
C MET A 308 -2.60 -1.99 -10.82
N GLN A 309 -2.68 -1.04 -11.76
CA GLN A 309 -2.17 0.32 -11.57
C GLN A 309 -2.87 1.05 -10.42
N ASN A 310 -4.17 0.82 -10.24
CA ASN A 310 -4.92 1.36 -9.10
C ASN A 310 -4.50 0.73 -7.77
N MET A 311 -4.21 -0.58 -7.75
CA MET A 311 -3.75 -1.28 -6.55
C MET A 311 -2.31 -0.92 -6.14
N ARG A 312 -1.48 -0.45 -7.08
CA ARG A 312 -0.14 0.09 -6.78
C ARG A 312 -0.13 1.38 -5.98
N GLN A 313 -1.26 2.10 -5.96
CA GLN A 313 -1.37 3.36 -5.23
C GLN A 313 -1.67 3.10 -3.76
N VAL A 314 -0.68 3.31 -2.90
CA VAL A 314 -0.76 3.06 -1.46
C VAL A 314 -1.10 4.34 -0.68
N LYS A 315 -2.24 4.96 -1.02
CA LYS A 315 -2.70 6.22 -0.42
C LYS A 315 -3.07 6.05 1.05
N LEU A 316 -2.63 6.99 1.89
CA LEU A 316 -2.91 6.99 3.33
C LEU A 316 -2.99 8.42 3.83
N ASP A 317 -4.02 8.73 4.62
CA ASP A 317 -4.14 9.96 5.40
C ASP A 317 -3.60 9.72 6.80
N ILE A 318 -2.77 10.63 7.32
CA ILE A 318 -2.28 10.65 8.69
C ILE A 318 -2.69 11.96 9.35
N ASP A 319 -3.42 11.85 10.46
CA ASP A 319 -3.85 12.96 11.30
C ASP A 319 -2.78 13.26 12.38
N LEU A 320 -2.41 12.25 13.17
CA LEU A 320 -1.39 12.41 14.20
C LEU A 320 -0.63 11.11 14.46
N ILE A 321 0.51 11.26 15.15
CA ILE A 321 1.30 10.16 15.70
C ILE A 321 1.45 10.41 17.19
N ALA A 322 1.05 9.45 18.03
CA ALA A 322 1.18 9.52 19.48
C ALA A 322 2.33 8.63 19.95
N ILE A 323 3.22 9.18 20.76
CA ILE A 323 4.31 8.47 21.44
C ILE A 323 4.00 8.49 22.93
N THR A 324 3.75 7.31 23.51
CA THR A 324 3.19 7.22 24.86
C THR A 324 3.94 6.21 25.72
N ALA A 325 3.84 6.40 27.04
CA ALA A 325 4.22 5.37 27.99
C ALA A 325 3.28 4.15 27.89
N ASP A 326 3.75 2.97 28.30
CA ASP A 326 3.02 1.70 28.30
C ASP A 326 1.67 1.76 29.06
N SER A 327 1.60 2.59 30.11
CA SER A 327 0.41 2.78 30.94
C SER A 327 -0.66 3.67 30.33
N VAL A 328 -0.33 4.39 29.26
CA VAL A 328 -1.26 5.32 28.60
C VAL A 328 -2.07 4.58 27.54
N THR A 329 -3.36 4.50 27.75
CA THR A 329 -4.29 4.00 26.72
C THR A 329 -4.72 5.15 25.82
N VAL A 330 -4.46 5.04 24.54
CA VAL A 330 -4.92 6.01 23.54
C VAL A 330 -6.35 5.66 23.14
N PRO A 331 -7.35 6.53 23.41
CA PRO A 331 -8.73 6.23 23.07
C PRO A 331 -8.96 6.26 21.57
N GLN A 332 -9.79 5.34 21.06
CA GLN A 332 -10.25 5.40 19.68
C GLN A 332 -11.11 6.65 19.44
N PRO A 333 -10.96 7.32 18.30
CA PRO A 333 -11.79 8.48 17.97
C PRO A 333 -13.26 8.07 17.88
N SER A 334 -14.13 8.80 18.57
CA SER A 334 -15.58 8.59 18.48
C SER A 334 -16.11 9.28 17.23
N GLU A 335 -16.46 8.49 16.21
CA GLU A 335 -17.11 8.98 15.00
C GLU A 335 -18.52 8.39 14.83
N ASN A 336 -19.34 8.49 15.87
CA ASN A 336 -20.72 8.06 15.78
C ASN A 336 -21.51 8.95 14.80
N PHE A 337 -22.52 8.37 14.14
CA PHE A 337 -23.38 9.09 13.20
C PHE A 337 -23.95 10.39 13.82
N LEU A 338 -24.31 10.36 15.11
CA LEU A 338 -24.81 11.52 15.83
C LEU A 338 -23.74 12.59 16.00
N ASP A 339 -22.50 12.21 16.30
CA ASP A 339 -21.37 13.15 16.47
C ASP A 339 -21.07 13.85 15.15
N ARG A 340 -21.06 13.10 14.04
CA ARG A 340 -20.88 13.66 12.69
C ARG A 340 -22.04 14.59 12.33
N ALA A 341 -23.29 14.18 12.54
CA ALA A 341 -24.45 15.00 12.23
C ALA A 341 -24.51 16.29 13.07
N LEU A 342 -24.15 16.22 14.36
CA LEU A 342 -24.04 17.38 15.23
C LEU A 342 -22.90 18.30 14.81
N HIS A 343 -21.77 17.75 14.40
CA HIS A 343 -20.63 18.51 13.89
C HIS A 343 -21.00 19.25 12.59
N GLU A 344 -21.62 18.56 11.63
CA GLU A 344 -22.08 19.17 10.37
C GLU A 344 -23.11 20.27 10.62
N LEU A 345 -24.09 20.00 11.50
CA LEU A 345 -25.10 21.01 11.87
C LEU A 345 -24.44 22.22 12.54
N LYS A 346 -23.53 22.00 13.48
CA LYS A 346 -22.78 23.06 14.15
C LYS A 346 -21.93 23.85 13.16
N SER A 347 -21.26 23.16 12.24
CA SER A 347 -20.46 23.77 11.17
C SER A 347 -21.33 24.63 10.25
N CYS A 348 -22.47 24.10 9.82
CA CYS A 348 -23.43 24.81 8.99
C CYS A 348 -23.97 26.08 9.70
N VAL A 349 -24.45 25.96 10.93
CA VAL A 349 -24.95 27.09 11.71
C VAL A 349 -23.84 28.14 11.95
N THR A 350 -22.65 27.68 12.30
CA THR A 350 -21.52 28.60 12.57
C THR A 350 -21.09 29.35 11.31
N SER A 351 -21.16 28.73 10.14
CA SER A 351 -20.78 29.37 8.88
C SER A 351 -21.64 30.59 8.52
N TYR A 352 -22.86 30.65 8.99
CA TYR A 352 -23.74 31.83 8.82
C TYR A 352 -23.32 33.02 9.70
N PHE A 353 -22.57 32.78 10.75
CA PHE A 353 -22.15 33.82 11.70
C PHE A 353 -20.67 34.20 11.58
N VAL A 354 -19.94 33.59 10.68
CA VAL A 354 -18.53 33.91 10.43
C VAL A 354 -18.46 35.13 9.51
N ASP A 355 -17.80 36.19 9.95
CA ASP A 355 -17.44 37.32 9.09
C ASP A 355 -16.22 36.93 8.24
N TYR A 356 -16.47 36.48 7.02
CA TYR A 356 -15.41 36.10 6.09
C TYR A 356 -14.55 37.28 5.64
N ASN A 357 -15.01 38.53 5.80
CA ASN A 357 -14.22 39.71 5.47
C ASN A 357 -13.17 40.04 6.54
N ALA A 358 -13.35 39.53 7.76
CA ALA A 358 -12.39 39.69 8.85
C ALA A 358 -11.29 38.61 8.89
N LEU A 359 -11.36 37.61 8.00
CA LEU A 359 -10.45 36.47 7.95
C LEU A 359 -9.41 36.57 6.79
N GLY A 360 -9.45 37.67 6.03
CA GLY A 360 -8.53 37.94 4.92
C GLY A 360 -7.29 38.75 5.35
#